data_f152258ba57a4fa27843195454293c15
#
_entry.id   f152258ba57a4fa27843195454293c15
#
_cell.length_a   1.000
_cell.length_b   1.000
_cell.length_c   1.000
_cell.angle_alpha   90.00
_cell.angle_beta   90.00
_cell.angle_gamma   90.00
#
_symmetry.space_group_name_H-M   'P 1'
#
loop_
_entity.id
_entity.type
_entity.pdbx_description
1 polymer ?
#
loop_
_entity_poly.entity_id
_entity_poly.type
_entity_poly.pdbx_seq_one_letter_code
_entity_poly.pdbx_strand_id
1 'polypeptide(L)'
;MVFADTPHESPDNIVTEKDASRAGVYGFALLMFAMGFGVVFAVTFPLLSVFTVLASATAGVAAASTVRVAAQWEHVALLRLGRFRKVAGPGVYVVIPFIDLVAMHVDRRTITTAFYAEQALTSDLVSVDVDAILFWMVFDSEKACLEVANFPQAVRRAAQTAVRDAIGQVTLAELSVRRRQLDHELQEFMADKCEEWGISVISVEIRNIKIPQALQDSLAREAQAERERDARVLLADVERDISEMYVEAARVYNEEPGAMELRAMNLSYESARDGRGVLLAPSSLADGFVDAGKASGK
;
A
#
# COMPACT_ATOMS: atom_id res chain seq x y z
N MET A 1 -14.14 13.30 -20.07
CA MET A 1 -13.41 12.03 -20.16
C MET A 1 -13.99 11.13 -19.08
N VAL A 2 -14.85 10.19 -19.47
CA VAL A 2 -15.69 9.39 -18.59
C VAL A 2 -14.80 8.29 -18.02
N PHE A 3 -14.49 8.33 -16.72
CA PHE A 3 -13.88 7.21 -16.02
C PHE A 3 -15.00 6.19 -15.73
N ALA A 4 -14.84 5.04 -16.36
CA ALA A 4 -15.68 3.88 -16.17
C ALA A 4 -15.70 3.47 -14.71
N ASP A 5 -16.90 3.33 -14.18
CA ASP A 5 -17.27 2.69 -12.94
C ASP A 5 -16.61 1.29 -12.89
N THR A 6 -15.60 1.12 -12.05
CA THR A 6 -15.07 -0.21 -11.77
C THR A 6 -16.10 -0.92 -10.90
N PRO A 7 -16.56 -2.11 -11.29
CA PRO A 7 -17.56 -2.82 -10.51
C PRO A 7 -17.02 -3.11 -9.11
N HIS A 8 -17.82 -2.78 -8.14
CA HIS A 8 -17.67 -3.10 -6.71
C HIS A 8 -17.42 -4.62 -6.60
N GLU A 9 -16.16 -5.02 -6.55
CA GLU A 9 -15.77 -6.41 -6.40
C GLU A 9 -16.14 -6.83 -4.98
N SER A 10 -17.24 -7.57 -4.89
CA SER A 10 -17.75 -8.09 -3.64
C SER A 10 -16.70 -8.99 -2.99
N PRO A 11 -16.54 -8.94 -1.65
CA PRO A 11 -15.54 -9.71 -0.90
C PRO A 11 -15.76 -11.23 -0.92
N ASP A 12 -16.74 -11.71 -1.68
CA ASP A 12 -17.09 -13.13 -1.77
C ASP A 12 -16.19 -13.96 -2.69
N ASN A 13 -15.24 -13.34 -3.41
CA ASN A 13 -14.37 -14.05 -4.36
C ASN A 13 -13.18 -14.79 -3.72
N ILE A 14 -13.00 -14.76 -2.39
CA ILE A 14 -11.98 -15.57 -1.70
C ILE A 14 -12.34 -17.07 -1.69
N VAL A 15 -13.56 -17.41 -2.14
CA VAL A 15 -14.11 -18.78 -2.06
C VAL A 15 -13.85 -19.61 -3.33
N THR A 16 -13.44 -19.03 -4.46
CA THR A 16 -13.51 -19.70 -5.77
C THR A 16 -12.25 -20.43 -6.26
N GLU A 17 -11.10 -20.31 -5.57
CA GLU A 17 -9.90 -21.11 -5.93
C GLU A 17 -9.89 -22.54 -5.33
N LYS A 18 -11.03 -22.96 -4.75
CA LYS A 18 -11.18 -24.23 -4.03
C LYS A 18 -11.34 -25.47 -4.94
N ASP A 19 -11.45 -25.32 -6.24
CA ASP A 19 -11.88 -26.42 -7.12
C ASP A 19 -10.73 -27.30 -7.67
N ALA A 20 -9.53 -26.79 -7.81
CA ALA A 20 -8.40 -27.58 -8.35
C ALA A 20 -7.83 -28.63 -7.38
N SER A 21 -7.99 -28.42 -6.08
CA SER A 21 -7.52 -29.35 -5.02
C SER A 21 -8.49 -30.51 -4.78
N ARG A 22 -9.74 -30.41 -5.23
CA ARG A 22 -10.79 -31.40 -4.94
C ARG A 22 -10.60 -32.73 -5.66
N ALA A 23 -10.00 -32.77 -6.85
CA ALA A 23 -9.81 -34.01 -7.60
C ALA A 23 -8.88 -34.98 -6.86
N GLY A 24 -7.82 -34.52 -6.23
CA GLY A 24 -6.92 -35.34 -5.42
C GLY A 24 -7.58 -35.88 -4.15
N VAL A 25 -8.42 -35.07 -3.50
CA VAL A 25 -9.16 -35.46 -2.30
C VAL A 25 -10.20 -36.54 -2.62
N TYR A 26 -10.91 -36.43 -3.76
CA TYR A 26 -11.86 -37.47 -4.18
C TYR A 26 -11.16 -38.77 -4.55
N GLY A 27 -10.00 -38.71 -5.20
CA GLY A 27 -9.19 -39.89 -5.52
C GLY A 27 -8.75 -40.65 -4.26
N PHE A 28 -8.29 -39.91 -3.23
CA PHE A 28 -7.90 -40.46 -1.94
C PHE A 28 -9.09 -41.05 -1.16
N ALA A 29 -10.24 -40.39 -1.16
CA ALA A 29 -11.47 -40.90 -0.53
C ALA A 29 -11.96 -42.19 -1.20
N LEU A 30 -11.86 -42.27 -2.52
CA LEU A 30 -12.20 -43.48 -3.32
C LEU A 30 -11.26 -44.64 -3.00
N LEU A 31 -9.97 -44.38 -2.85
CA LEU A 31 -8.97 -45.37 -2.43
C LEU A 31 -9.26 -45.91 -1.04
N MET A 32 -9.57 -45.04 -0.07
CA MET A 32 -9.98 -45.42 1.29
C MET A 32 -11.29 -46.21 1.33
N PHE A 33 -12.25 -45.83 0.48
CA PHE A 33 -13.50 -46.61 0.29
C PHE A 33 -13.19 -48.01 -0.22
N ALA A 34 -12.38 -48.12 -1.28
CA ALA A 34 -12.01 -49.43 -1.88
C ALA A 34 -11.27 -50.31 -0.88
N MET A 35 -10.36 -49.71 -0.08
CA MET A 35 -9.63 -50.44 0.94
C MET A 35 -10.53 -50.93 2.09
N GLY A 36 -11.40 -50.06 2.62
CA GLY A 36 -12.35 -50.42 3.68
C GLY A 36 -13.38 -51.48 3.21
N PHE A 37 -13.93 -51.31 2.00
CA PHE A 37 -14.80 -52.30 1.36
C PHE A 37 -14.08 -53.61 1.16
N GLY A 38 -12.85 -53.61 0.59
CA GLY A 38 -12.07 -54.80 0.28
C GLY A 38 -11.72 -55.63 1.51
N VAL A 39 -11.29 -54.99 2.62
CA VAL A 39 -10.97 -55.67 3.86
C VAL A 39 -12.15 -56.39 4.45
N VAL A 40 -13.29 -55.71 4.59
CA VAL A 40 -14.52 -56.33 5.15
C VAL A 40 -15.05 -57.41 4.21
N PHE A 41 -15.06 -57.19 2.91
CA PHE A 41 -15.49 -58.18 1.92
C PHE A 41 -14.63 -59.45 1.94
N ALA A 42 -13.28 -59.30 2.05
CA ALA A 42 -12.35 -60.41 2.12
C ALA A 42 -12.57 -61.28 3.39
N VAL A 43 -12.84 -60.64 4.55
CA VAL A 43 -13.12 -61.32 5.80
C VAL A 43 -14.47 -62.04 5.77
N THR A 44 -15.46 -61.49 5.12
CA THR A 44 -16.83 -62.01 5.08
C THR A 44 -17.13 -62.87 3.84
N PHE A 45 -16.13 -63.06 2.95
CA PHE A 45 -16.23 -63.84 1.73
C PHE A 45 -16.89 -65.21 1.86
N PRO A 46 -16.63 -66.05 2.92
CA PRO A 46 -17.25 -67.37 3.09
C PRO A 46 -18.77 -67.28 3.35
N LEU A 47 -19.31 -66.17 3.76
CA LEU A 47 -20.76 -65.97 4.03
C LEU A 47 -21.36 -64.99 3.00
N LEU A 48 -21.37 -65.35 1.72
CA LEU A 48 -22.00 -64.57 0.65
C LEU A 48 -23.53 -64.40 0.88
N SER A 49 -23.88 -63.34 1.57
CA SER A 49 -25.27 -62.90 1.81
C SER A 49 -25.42 -61.39 1.45
N VAL A 50 -26.61 -60.98 1.14
CA VAL A 50 -26.90 -59.56 0.90
C VAL A 50 -26.48 -58.67 2.08
N PHE A 51 -26.55 -59.20 3.29
CA PHE A 51 -26.11 -58.50 4.50
C PHE A 51 -24.59 -58.27 4.54
N THR A 52 -23.76 -59.16 3.98
CA THR A 52 -22.29 -58.97 3.95
C THR A 52 -21.90 -57.91 2.96
N VAL A 53 -22.57 -57.79 1.83
CA VAL A 53 -22.33 -56.70 0.84
C VAL A 53 -22.75 -55.36 1.44
N LEU A 54 -23.88 -55.30 2.14
CA LEU A 54 -24.34 -54.09 2.79
C LEU A 54 -23.37 -53.65 3.90
N ALA A 55 -22.89 -54.56 4.73
CA ALA A 55 -21.91 -54.31 5.80
C ALA A 55 -20.56 -53.82 5.23
N SER A 56 -20.06 -54.42 4.15
CA SER A 56 -18.83 -53.98 3.52
C SER A 56 -18.96 -52.56 2.90
N ALA A 57 -20.14 -52.27 2.28
CA ALA A 57 -20.40 -50.95 1.75
C ALA A 57 -20.46 -49.86 2.86
N THR A 58 -21.12 -50.14 3.97
CA THR A 58 -21.17 -49.21 5.12
C THR A 58 -19.82 -49.00 5.75
N ALA A 59 -19.01 -50.05 5.88
CA ALA A 59 -17.64 -49.92 6.35
C ALA A 59 -16.71 -49.10 5.42
N GLY A 60 -16.88 -49.29 4.09
CA GLY A 60 -16.19 -48.49 3.08
C GLY A 60 -16.54 -46.99 3.17
N VAL A 61 -17.82 -46.66 3.29
CA VAL A 61 -18.30 -45.29 3.47
C VAL A 61 -17.74 -44.70 4.77
N ALA A 62 -17.78 -45.43 5.87
CA ALA A 62 -17.24 -44.99 7.15
C ALA A 62 -15.71 -44.73 7.07
N ALA A 63 -14.95 -45.62 6.42
CA ALA A 63 -13.51 -45.43 6.21
C ALA A 63 -13.21 -44.19 5.34
N ALA A 64 -13.95 -44.00 4.25
CA ALA A 64 -13.77 -42.85 3.37
C ALA A 64 -14.12 -41.52 4.05
N SER A 65 -15.10 -41.49 4.98
CA SER A 65 -15.51 -40.31 5.71
C SER A 65 -14.59 -39.97 6.88
N THR A 66 -13.82 -40.97 7.38
CA THR A 66 -12.95 -40.82 8.57
C THR A 66 -11.64 -40.14 8.23
N VAL A 67 -11.07 -40.39 7.05
CA VAL A 67 -9.76 -39.86 6.66
C VAL A 67 -9.92 -38.69 5.72
N ARG A 68 -9.31 -37.58 6.09
CA ARG A 68 -9.32 -36.33 5.30
C ARG A 68 -7.89 -35.81 5.13
N VAL A 69 -7.69 -35.01 4.08
CA VAL A 69 -6.39 -34.40 3.78
C VAL A 69 -6.58 -32.89 3.82
N ALA A 70 -5.70 -32.21 4.58
CA ALA A 70 -5.57 -30.75 4.58
C ALA A 70 -4.40 -30.34 3.69
N ALA A 71 -4.57 -29.23 2.96
CA ALA A 71 -3.49 -28.65 2.18
C ALA A 71 -2.35 -28.14 3.09
N GLN A 72 -1.17 -27.90 2.52
CA GLN A 72 0.01 -27.47 3.27
C GLN A 72 -0.20 -26.15 4.02
N TRP A 73 -1.04 -25.30 3.50
CA TRP A 73 -1.36 -23.98 4.07
C TRP A 73 -2.64 -23.96 4.91
N GLU A 74 -3.39 -25.08 4.95
CA GLU A 74 -4.63 -25.19 5.72
C GLU A 74 -4.40 -25.82 7.09
N HIS A 75 -4.93 -25.15 8.10
CA HIS A 75 -5.10 -25.70 9.44
C HIS A 75 -6.59 -25.91 9.71
N VAL A 76 -6.93 -27.03 10.29
CA VAL A 76 -8.31 -27.45 10.54
C VAL A 76 -8.59 -27.57 12.02
N ALA A 77 -9.49 -26.75 12.53
CA ALA A 77 -9.94 -26.83 13.91
C ALA A 77 -10.95 -27.97 14.09
N LEU A 78 -10.63 -28.92 14.96
CA LEU A 78 -11.45 -30.08 15.26
C LEU A 78 -12.08 -29.94 16.64
N LEU A 79 -13.41 -30.04 16.67
CA LEU A 79 -14.18 -30.16 17.90
C LEU A 79 -14.61 -31.61 18.11
N ARG A 80 -14.54 -32.09 19.35
CA ARG A 80 -15.06 -33.37 19.77
C ARG A 80 -16.20 -33.16 20.73
N LEU A 81 -17.40 -33.61 20.38
CA LEU A 81 -18.61 -33.42 21.20
C LEU A 81 -18.81 -31.95 21.64
N GLY A 82 -18.52 -30.99 20.74
CA GLY A 82 -18.64 -29.56 21.01
C GLY A 82 -17.48 -28.92 21.79
N ARG A 83 -16.47 -29.71 22.21
CA ARG A 83 -15.26 -29.18 22.87
C ARG A 83 -14.09 -29.15 21.91
N PHE A 84 -13.31 -28.09 21.94
CA PHE A 84 -12.08 -28.01 21.18
C PHE A 84 -11.13 -29.18 21.56
N ARG A 85 -10.61 -29.85 20.54
CA ARG A 85 -9.69 -30.96 20.71
C ARG A 85 -8.27 -30.62 20.29
N LYS A 86 -8.13 -30.22 19.06
CA LYS A 86 -6.83 -29.86 18.46
C LYS A 86 -7.01 -29.15 17.13
N VAL A 87 -5.97 -28.45 16.72
CA VAL A 87 -5.80 -28.01 15.32
C VAL A 87 -5.07 -29.13 14.59
N ALA A 88 -5.68 -29.67 13.53
CA ALA A 88 -5.00 -30.57 12.61
C ALA A 88 -4.18 -29.72 11.62
N GLY A 89 -2.87 -30.01 11.56
CA GLY A 89 -1.95 -29.39 10.60
C GLY A 89 -2.10 -29.96 9.20
N PRO A 90 -1.20 -29.56 8.28
CA PRO A 90 -1.18 -30.06 6.92
C PRO A 90 -0.95 -31.57 6.83
N GLY A 91 -1.57 -32.21 5.83
CA GLY A 91 -1.46 -33.62 5.58
C GLY A 91 -2.72 -34.40 5.94
N VAL A 92 -2.54 -35.70 6.25
CA VAL A 92 -3.65 -36.60 6.55
C VAL A 92 -4.10 -36.47 8.00
N TYR A 93 -5.38 -36.23 8.22
CA TYR A 93 -5.96 -36.19 9.55
C TYR A 93 -7.23 -37.07 9.62
N VAL A 94 -7.48 -37.56 10.83
CA VAL A 94 -8.58 -38.48 11.12
C VAL A 94 -9.70 -37.75 11.85
N VAL A 95 -10.91 -37.85 11.30
CA VAL A 95 -12.15 -37.31 11.87
C VAL A 95 -13.07 -38.49 12.13
N ILE A 96 -13.50 -38.69 13.35
CA ILE A 96 -14.47 -39.74 13.65
C ILE A 96 -15.86 -39.24 13.31
N PRO A 97 -16.55 -39.83 12.31
CA PRO A 97 -17.90 -39.43 11.94
C PRO A 97 -18.80 -39.43 13.18
N PHE A 98 -19.73 -38.47 13.28
CA PHE A 98 -20.70 -38.25 14.37
C PHE A 98 -20.10 -37.75 15.71
N ILE A 99 -18.80 -37.92 15.98
CA ILE A 99 -18.17 -37.49 17.22
C ILE A 99 -17.35 -36.23 17.02
N ASP A 100 -16.55 -36.20 15.97
CA ASP A 100 -15.68 -35.08 15.63
C ASP A 100 -16.36 -34.17 14.59
N LEU A 101 -16.40 -32.86 14.88
CA LEU A 101 -16.90 -31.82 13.98
C LEU A 101 -15.72 -30.99 13.50
N VAL A 102 -15.66 -30.73 12.21
CA VAL A 102 -14.75 -29.73 11.63
C VAL A 102 -15.40 -28.36 11.82
N ALA A 103 -14.82 -27.53 12.69
CA ALA A 103 -15.35 -26.21 13.00
C ALA A 103 -15.03 -25.19 11.89
N MET A 104 -13.77 -25.12 11.49
CA MET A 104 -13.30 -24.12 10.52
C MET A 104 -12.02 -24.60 9.84
N HIS A 105 -11.85 -24.20 8.59
CA HIS A 105 -10.60 -24.28 7.84
C HIS A 105 -9.92 -22.91 7.86
N VAL A 106 -8.71 -22.84 8.37
CA VAL A 106 -7.93 -21.59 8.47
C VAL A 106 -6.78 -21.63 7.47
N ASP A 107 -6.75 -20.68 6.56
CA ASP A 107 -5.62 -20.46 5.65
C ASP A 107 -4.55 -19.64 6.40
N ARG A 108 -3.31 -20.11 6.39
CA ARG A 108 -2.17 -19.44 7.03
C ARG A 108 -1.35 -18.58 6.09
N ARG A 109 -1.74 -18.49 4.83
CA ARG A 109 -1.07 -17.59 3.87
C ARG A 109 -1.38 -16.14 4.23
N THR A 110 -0.55 -15.23 3.71
CA THR A 110 -0.82 -13.80 3.80
C THR A 110 -2.10 -13.46 3.05
N ILE A 111 -3.04 -12.85 3.76
CA ILE A 111 -4.32 -12.40 3.24
C ILE A 111 -4.25 -10.89 3.08
N THR A 112 -4.71 -10.40 1.93
CA THR A 112 -4.82 -8.97 1.65
C THR A 112 -6.27 -8.55 1.77
N THR A 113 -6.55 -7.56 2.60
CA THR A 113 -7.89 -7.02 2.79
C THR A 113 -7.90 -5.53 2.53
N ALA A 114 -8.59 -5.13 1.46
CA ALA A 114 -8.86 -3.71 1.21
C ALA A 114 -10.03 -3.25 2.09
N PHE A 115 -9.93 -2.05 2.63
CA PHE A 115 -10.99 -1.43 3.42
C PHE A 115 -11.02 0.08 3.21
N TYR A 116 -12.17 0.67 3.52
CA TYR A 116 -12.46 2.09 3.32
C TYR A 116 -12.85 2.72 4.66
N ALA A 117 -12.26 3.84 4.99
CA ALA A 117 -12.68 4.71 6.08
C ALA A 117 -13.36 5.94 5.47
N GLU A 118 -14.69 5.88 5.36
CA GLU A 118 -15.50 6.98 4.84
C GLU A 118 -15.70 8.05 5.91
N GLN A 119 -15.66 9.33 5.50
CA GLN A 119 -15.91 10.49 6.33
C GLN A 119 -15.09 10.51 7.63
N ALA A 120 -13.82 10.11 7.56
CA ALA A 120 -12.91 10.29 8.67
C ALA A 120 -12.60 11.79 8.84
N LEU A 121 -12.69 12.28 10.08
CA LEU A 121 -12.45 13.68 10.37
C LEU A 121 -11.03 13.85 10.91
N THR A 122 -10.25 14.70 10.27
CA THR A 122 -8.89 15.05 10.72
C THR A 122 -8.94 16.02 11.93
N SER A 123 -7.80 16.27 12.58
CA SER A 123 -7.72 17.20 13.73
C SER A 123 -8.06 18.64 13.35
N ASP A 124 -7.89 19.03 12.08
CA ASP A 124 -8.29 20.32 11.51
C ASP A 124 -9.73 20.34 10.96
N LEU A 125 -10.56 19.34 11.37
CA LEU A 125 -11.98 19.22 11.05
C LEU A 125 -12.27 19.04 9.54
N VAL A 126 -11.31 18.57 8.77
CA VAL A 126 -11.51 18.23 7.36
C VAL A 126 -12.00 16.79 7.26
N SER A 127 -13.13 16.59 6.57
CA SER A 127 -13.64 15.25 6.26
C SER A 127 -12.87 14.67 5.10
N VAL A 128 -12.29 13.48 5.27
CA VAL A 128 -11.53 12.75 4.25
C VAL A 128 -12.03 11.32 4.13
N ASP A 129 -12.01 10.80 2.89
CA ASP A 129 -12.21 9.37 2.65
C ASP A 129 -10.86 8.72 2.40
N VAL A 130 -10.57 7.65 3.13
CA VAL A 130 -9.28 6.97 3.07
C VAL A 130 -9.46 5.53 2.63
N ASP A 131 -8.73 5.18 1.57
CA ASP A 131 -8.60 3.81 1.07
C ASP A 131 -7.32 3.21 1.64
N ALA A 132 -7.41 2.06 2.29
CA ALA A 132 -6.25 1.39 2.86
C ALA A 132 -6.28 -0.13 2.58
N ILE A 133 -5.10 -0.73 2.64
CA ILE A 133 -4.91 -2.17 2.50
C ILE A 133 -4.20 -2.69 3.74
N LEU A 134 -4.70 -3.80 4.23
CA LEU A 134 -4.14 -4.55 5.33
C LEU A 134 -3.58 -5.87 4.84
N PHE A 135 -2.32 -6.17 5.15
CA PHE A 135 -1.69 -7.46 4.96
C PHE A 135 -1.56 -8.17 6.31
N TRP A 136 -2.15 -9.34 6.41
CA TRP A 136 -2.19 -10.08 7.66
C TRP A 136 -2.18 -11.59 7.41
N MET A 137 -1.83 -12.36 8.44
CA MET A 137 -1.84 -13.81 8.40
C MET A 137 -2.25 -14.39 9.76
N VAL A 138 -2.80 -15.59 9.75
CA VAL A 138 -3.11 -16.30 10.99
C VAL A 138 -1.88 -17.08 11.45
N PHE A 139 -1.32 -16.74 12.61
CA PHE A 139 -0.20 -17.48 13.19
C PHE A 139 -0.69 -18.53 14.20
N ASP A 140 -1.76 -18.25 14.94
CA ASP A 140 -2.38 -19.18 15.88
C ASP A 140 -3.83 -19.47 15.46
N SER A 141 -4.01 -20.62 14.81
CA SER A 141 -5.32 -21.04 14.32
C SER A 141 -6.29 -21.45 15.43
N GLU A 142 -5.79 -21.79 16.61
CA GLU A 142 -6.62 -22.13 17.78
C GLU A 142 -7.32 -20.88 18.30
N LYS A 143 -6.56 -19.84 18.61
CA LYS A 143 -7.11 -18.55 19.05
C LYS A 143 -8.05 -17.96 18.01
N ALA A 144 -7.65 -17.95 16.72
CA ALA A 144 -8.48 -17.40 15.65
C ALA A 144 -9.85 -18.08 15.54
N CYS A 145 -9.94 -19.37 15.84
CA CYS A 145 -11.21 -20.12 15.79
C CYS A 145 -12.05 -19.99 17.05
N LEU A 146 -11.43 -19.82 18.22
CA LEU A 146 -12.14 -19.84 19.50
C LEU A 146 -12.55 -18.45 19.98
N GLU A 147 -11.68 -17.45 19.76
CA GLU A 147 -11.89 -16.09 20.27
C GLU A 147 -12.82 -15.27 19.36
N VAL A 148 -12.82 -15.52 18.04
CA VAL A 148 -13.56 -14.69 17.09
C VAL A 148 -14.39 -15.53 16.12
N ALA A 149 -15.68 -15.27 16.06
CA ALA A 149 -16.60 -16.00 15.19
C ALA A 149 -16.30 -15.80 13.70
N ASN A 150 -15.90 -14.56 13.31
CA ASN A 150 -15.53 -14.20 11.94
C ASN A 150 -14.31 -13.27 11.97
N PHE A 151 -13.14 -13.87 12.03
CA PHE A 151 -11.89 -13.13 12.15
C PHE A 151 -11.59 -12.21 10.95
N PRO A 152 -11.89 -12.54 9.66
CA PRO A 152 -11.67 -11.60 8.56
C PRO A 152 -12.49 -10.32 8.70
N GLN A 153 -13.74 -10.43 9.13
CA GLN A 153 -14.58 -9.26 9.36
C GLN A 153 -14.16 -8.47 10.59
N ALA A 154 -13.76 -9.16 11.67
CA ALA A 154 -13.28 -8.50 12.89
C ALA A 154 -12.02 -7.69 12.62
N VAL A 155 -11.05 -8.26 11.92
CA VAL A 155 -9.81 -7.59 11.51
C VAL A 155 -10.11 -6.37 10.65
N ARG A 156 -10.98 -6.50 9.65
CA ARG A 156 -11.37 -5.37 8.79
C ARG A 156 -12.01 -4.24 9.58
N ARG A 157 -12.94 -4.55 10.50
CA ARG A 157 -13.58 -3.52 11.35
C ARG A 157 -12.61 -2.88 12.32
N ALA A 158 -11.70 -3.66 12.90
CA ALA A 158 -10.64 -3.13 13.74
C ALA A 158 -9.74 -2.17 12.97
N ALA A 159 -9.35 -2.51 11.75
CA ALA A 159 -8.55 -1.66 10.87
C ALA A 159 -9.28 -0.36 10.50
N GLN A 160 -10.58 -0.42 10.16
CA GLN A 160 -11.38 0.78 9.90
C GLN A 160 -11.43 1.73 11.11
N THR A 161 -11.57 1.19 12.31
CA THR A 161 -11.57 1.99 13.53
C THR A 161 -10.20 2.58 13.81
N ALA A 162 -9.13 1.78 13.69
CA ALA A 162 -7.76 2.23 13.91
C ALA A 162 -7.36 3.37 12.97
N VAL A 163 -7.70 3.25 11.68
CA VAL A 163 -7.41 4.30 10.69
C VAL A 163 -8.21 5.56 11.01
N ARG A 164 -9.49 5.45 11.39
CA ARG A 164 -10.28 6.62 11.76
C ARG A 164 -9.72 7.33 12.98
N ASP A 165 -9.28 6.59 13.98
CA ASP A 165 -8.69 7.15 15.20
C ASP A 165 -7.35 7.82 14.91
N ALA A 166 -6.50 7.20 14.08
CA ALA A 166 -5.22 7.79 13.68
C ALA A 166 -5.39 9.07 12.85
N ILE A 167 -6.35 9.08 11.91
CA ILE A 167 -6.66 10.28 11.10
C ILE A 167 -7.15 11.41 11.99
N GLY A 168 -7.96 11.12 13.01
CA GLY A 168 -8.47 12.12 13.94
C GLY A 168 -7.40 12.83 14.79
N GLN A 169 -6.20 12.28 14.86
CA GLN A 169 -5.09 12.83 15.65
C GLN A 169 -4.14 13.71 14.81
N VAL A 170 -4.22 13.65 13.49
CA VAL A 170 -3.30 14.35 12.57
C VAL A 170 -4.01 15.37 11.70
N THR A 171 -3.27 16.37 11.24
CA THR A 171 -3.78 17.37 10.28
C THR A 171 -3.69 16.82 8.86
N LEU A 172 -4.43 17.43 7.92
CA LEU A 172 -4.38 17.06 6.50
C LEU A 172 -2.97 17.21 5.91
N ALA A 173 -2.23 18.23 6.33
CA ALA A 173 -0.85 18.44 5.89
C ALA A 173 0.09 17.32 6.38
N GLU A 174 -0.03 16.92 7.64
CA GLU A 174 0.74 15.81 8.22
C GLU A 174 0.42 14.47 7.57
N LEU A 175 -0.85 14.20 7.25
CA LEU A 175 -1.27 13.00 6.51
C LEU A 175 -0.49 12.82 5.21
N SER A 176 -0.19 13.92 4.51
CA SER A 176 0.57 13.88 3.26
C SER A 176 2.08 13.67 3.48
N VAL A 177 2.66 14.30 4.50
CA VAL A 177 4.11 14.32 4.74
C VAL A 177 4.56 13.10 5.54
N ARG A 178 3.81 12.70 6.57
CA ARG A 178 4.18 11.66 7.55
C ARG A 178 3.55 10.30 7.28
N ARG A 179 3.11 10.03 6.06
CA ARG A 179 2.38 8.81 5.68
C ARG A 179 3.05 7.53 6.16
N ARG A 180 4.35 7.36 5.94
CA ARG A 180 5.09 6.16 6.37
C ARG A 180 5.11 5.97 7.89
N GLN A 181 5.11 7.06 8.63
CA GLN A 181 5.07 7.00 10.08
C GLN A 181 3.69 6.57 10.56
N LEU A 182 2.62 7.08 9.95
CA LEU A 182 1.24 6.66 10.22
C LEU A 182 1.01 5.19 9.88
N ASP A 183 1.53 4.71 8.76
CA ASP A 183 1.46 3.30 8.39
C ASP A 183 2.10 2.41 9.48
N HIS A 184 3.23 2.83 10.06
CA HIS A 184 3.91 2.10 11.12
C HIS A 184 3.14 2.15 12.46
N GLU A 185 2.67 3.32 12.87
CA GLU A 185 1.84 3.48 14.09
C GLU A 185 0.55 2.66 14.00
N LEU A 186 -0.09 2.64 12.83
CA LEU A 186 -1.25 1.80 12.55
C LEU A 186 -0.92 0.30 12.62
N GLN A 187 0.24 -0.10 12.11
CA GLN A 187 0.70 -1.47 12.16
C GLN A 187 0.89 -1.92 13.61
N GLU A 188 1.57 -1.13 14.44
CA GLU A 188 1.78 -1.43 15.86
C GLU A 188 0.46 -1.54 16.62
N PHE A 189 -0.43 -0.57 16.45
CA PHE A 189 -1.74 -0.58 17.11
C PHE A 189 -2.58 -1.79 16.70
N MET A 190 -2.55 -2.14 15.41
CA MET A 190 -3.28 -3.30 14.90
C MET A 190 -2.64 -4.61 15.33
N ALA A 191 -1.31 -4.68 15.43
CA ALA A 191 -0.59 -5.85 15.89
C ALA A 191 -0.99 -6.22 17.33
N ASP A 192 -0.97 -5.26 18.24
CA ASP A 192 -1.37 -5.46 19.64
C ASP A 192 -2.81 -5.97 19.75
N LYS A 193 -3.73 -5.35 18.99
CA LYS A 193 -5.15 -5.72 19.03
C LYS A 193 -5.45 -7.08 18.42
N CYS A 194 -4.74 -7.45 17.36
CA CYS A 194 -4.96 -8.71 16.65
C CYS A 194 -4.20 -9.90 17.26
N GLU A 195 -3.19 -9.66 18.10
CA GLU A 195 -2.41 -10.69 18.76
C GLU A 195 -3.28 -11.58 19.67
N GLU A 196 -4.24 -10.98 20.37
CA GLU A 196 -5.22 -11.71 21.20
C GLU A 196 -6.01 -12.74 20.37
N TRP A 197 -6.27 -12.45 19.11
CA TRP A 197 -7.00 -13.31 18.18
C TRP A 197 -6.09 -14.30 17.42
N GLY A 198 -4.80 -14.34 17.71
CA GLY A 198 -3.85 -15.20 17.01
C GLY A 198 -3.58 -14.77 15.56
N ILE A 199 -3.71 -13.47 15.27
CA ILE A 199 -3.53 -12.87 13.95
C ILE A 199 -2.33 -11.93 13.98
N SER A 200 -1.39 -12.13 13.06
CA SER A 200 -0.25 -11.24 12.86
C SER A 200 -0.52 -10.26 11.74
N VAL A 201 -0.42 -8.98 12.03
CA VAL A 201 -0.49 -7.90 11.06
C VAL A 201 0.90 -7.65 10.51
N ILE A 202 1.06 -7.79 9.20
CA ILE A 202 2.34 -7.63 8.50
C ILE A 202 2.57 -6.16 8.17
N SER A 203 1.58 -5.52 7.53
CA SER A 203 1.61 -4.09 7.24
C SER A 203 0.21 -3.54 7.06
N VAL A 204 0.07 -2.25 7.34
CA VAL A 204 -1.11 -1.45 7.00
C VAL A 204 -0.62 -0.35 6.06
N GLU A 205 -1.23 -0.22 4.89
CA GLU A 205 -0.82 0.75 3.88
C GLU A 205 -2.00 1.62 3.47
N ILE A 206 -1.88 2.92 3.68
CA ILE A 206 -2.85 3.90 3.19
C ILE A 206 -2.60 4.07 1.68
N ARG A 207 -3.57 3.78 0.83
CA ARG A 207 -3.43 3.89 -0.63
C ARG A 207 -3.76 5.26 -1.16
N ASN A 208 -4.93 5.76 -0.82
CA ASN A 208 -5.45 6.99 -1.37
C ASN A 208 -6.23 7.77 -0.31
N ILE A 209 -6.10 9.07 -0.34
CA ILE A 209 -6.83 9.99 0.51
C ILE A 209 -7.63 10.92 -0.40
N LYS A 210 -8.95 10.82 -0.34
CA LYS A 210 -9.85 11.65 -1.13
C LYS A 210 -10.38 12.79 -0.26
N ILE A 211 -10.15 13.99 -0.72
CA ILE A 211 -10.63 15.22 -0.08
C ILE A 211 -11.83 15.74 -0.89
N PRO A 212 -12.88 16.30 -0.26
CA PRO A 212 -14.00 16.91 -0.97
C PRO A 212 -13.53 17.97 -1.96
N GLN A 213 -14.12 17.99 -3.17
CA GLN A 213 -13.70 18.90 -4.26
C GLN A 213 -13.73 20.38 -3.85
N ALA A 214 -14.73 20.80 -3.07
CA ALA A 214 -14.83 22.18 -2.60
C ALA A 214 -13.61 22.65 -1.78
N LEU A 215 -12.98 21.72 -1.05
CA LEU A 215 -11.77 21.99 -0.28
C LEU A 215 -10.50 21.89 -1.13
N GLN A 216 -10.48 21.01 -2.13
CA GLN A 216 -9.34 20.88 -3.05
C GLN A 216 -9.03 22.20 -3.75
N ASP A 217 -10.07 22.89 -4.24
CA ASP A 217 -9.91 24.18 -4.92
C ASP A 217 -9.39 25.28 -3.98
N SER A 218 -9.81 25.27 -2.71
CA SER A 218 -9.36 26.24 -1.72
C SER A 218 -7.90 26.00 -1.32
N LEU A 219 -7.54 24.76 -1.05
CA LEU A 219 -6.17 24.34 -0.72
C LEU A 219 -5.21 24.56 -1.90
N ALA A 220 -5.66 24.30 -3.14
CA ALA A 220 -4.87 24.57 -4.33
C ALA A 220 -4.57 26.07 -4.50
N ARG A 221 -5.54 26.97 -4.23
CA ARG A 221 -5.33 28.43 -4.25
C ARG A 221 -4.39 28.89 -3.15
N GLU A 222 -4.55 28.37 -1.93
CA GLU A 222 -3.66 28.68 -0.82
C GLU A 222 -2.21 28.25 -1.11
N ALA A 223 -2.01 26.99 -1.54
CA ALA A 223 -0.70 26.48 -1.93
C ALA A 223 -0.09 27.26 -3.10
N GLN A 224 -0.90 27.74 -4.05
CA GLN A 224 -0.42 28.56 -5.13
C GLN A 224 -0.01 29.96 -4.64
N ALA A 225 -0.80 30.58 -3.78
CA ALA A 225 -0.46 31.89 -3.19
C ALA A 225 0.82 31.83 -2.34
N GLU A 226 1.00 30.74 -1.60
CA GLU A 226 2.23 30.51 -0.83
C GLU A 226 3.46 30.38 -1.73
N ARG A 227 3.38 29.55 -2.78
CA ARG A 227 4.45 29.42 -3.78
C ARG A 227 4.78 30.75 -4.49
N GLU A 228 3.75 31.54 -4.83
CA GLU A 228 3.95 32.86 -5.43
C GLU A 228 4.64 33.82 -4.45
N ARG A 229 4.26 33.80 -3.18
CA ARG A 229 4.92 34.57 -2.13
C ARG A 229 6.40 34.19 -2.02
N ASP A 230 6.67 32.88 -1.91
CA ASP A 230 8.04 32.37 -1.76
C ASP A 230 8.89 32.66 -3.01
N ALA A 231 8.31 32.55 -4.20
CA ALA A 231 8.96 32.94 -5.45
C ALA A 231 9.30 34.44 -5.47
N ARG A 232 8.39 35.31 -5.01
CA ARG A 232 8.64 36.78 -4.94
C ARG A 232 9.72 37.12 -3.92
N VAL A 233 9.76 36.43 -2.76
CA VAL A 233 10.81 36.62 -1.76
C VAL A 233 12.16 36.20 -2.34
N LEU A 234 12.22 35.02 -2.99
CA LEU A 234 13.44 34.54 -3.62
C LEU A 234 13.94 35.50 -4.73
N LEU A 235 13.04 36.01 -5.57
CA LEU A 235 13.40 37.00 -6.60
C LEU A 235 13.92 38.29 -5.99
N ALA A 236 13.32 38.79 -4.91
CA ALA A 236 13.79 39.99 -4.20
C ALA A 236 15.18 39.77 -3.56
N ASP A 237 15.43 38.58 -3.00
CA ASP A 237 16.77 38.26 -2.47
C ASP A 237 17.79 38.18 -3.59
N VAL A 238 17.46 37.54 -4.72
CA VAL A 238 18.36 37.49 -5.89
C VAL A 238 18.63 38.90 -6.45
N GLU A 239 17.61 39.78 -6.52
CA GLU A 239 17.77 41.15 -7.00
C GLU A 239 18.63 41.96 -6.06
N ARG A 240 18.53 41.78 -4.75
CA ARG A 240 19.41 42.38 -3.77
C ARG A 240 20.86 41.90 -3.97
N ASP A 241 21.08 40.58 -4.10
CA ASP A 241 22.42 40.03 -4.30
C ASP A 241 23.07 40.52 -5.61
N ILE A 242 22.27 40.62 -6.69
CA ILE A 242 22.70 41.20 -7.96
C ILE A 242 23.05 42.67 -7.78
N SER A 243 22.23 43.43 -7.03
CA SER A 243 22.50 44.86 -6.77
C SER A 243 23.77 45.06 -5.97
N GLU A 244 24.04 44.22 -4.96
CA GLU A 244 25.27 44.22 -4.21
C GLU A 244 26.50 43.92 -5.12
N MET A 245 26.39 42.92 -6.02
CA MET A 245 27.42 42.60 -6.99
C MET A 245 27.68 43.76 -7.97
N TYR A 246 26.63 44.50 -8.40
CA TYR A 246 26.80 45.69 -9.24
C TYR A 246 27.52 46.82 -8.51
N VAL A 247 27.18 47.03 -7.22
CA VAL A 247 27.88 48.05 -6.40
C VAL A 247 29.37 47.70 -6.24
N GLU A 248 29.65 46.42 -5.95
CA GLU A 248 31.03 45.94 -5.82
C GLU A 248 31.80 46.05 -7.16
N ALA A 249 31.18 45.64 -8.26
CA ALA A 249 31.77 45.82 -9.60
C ALA A 249 32.04 47.27 -9.93
N ALA A 250 31.08 48.17 -9.62
CA ALA A 250 31.23 49.62 -9.84
C ALA A 250 32.38 50.20 -9.00
N ARG A 251 32.57 49.71 -7.75
CA ARG A 251 33.67 50.10 -6.90
C ARG A 251 35.04 49.74 -7.50
N VAL A 252 35.17 48.48 -7.98
CA VAL A 252 36.39 48.01 -8.65
C VAL A 252 36.70 48.83 -9.91
N TYR A 253 35.69 49.17 -10.71
CA TYR A 253 35.89 50.01 -11.91
C TYR A 253 36.27 51.47 -11.58
N ASN A 254 35.85 52.00 -10.43
CA ASN A 254 36.21 53.35 -10.00
C ASN A 254 37.66 53.45 -9.42
N GLU A 255 38.20 52.33 -8.90
CA GLU A 255 39.56 52.32 -8.33
C GLU A 255 40.65 52.31 -9.41
N GLU A 256 40.36 51.79 -10.62
CA GLU A 256 41.33 51.68 -11.72
C GLU A 256 40.95 52.62 -12.90
N PRO A 257 41.71 53.69 -13.16
CA PRO A 257 41.46 54.57 -14.29
C PRO A 257 41.52 53.80 -15.63
N GLY A 258 40.48 53.84 -16.43
CA GLY A 258 40.39 53.14 -17.72
C GLY A 258 39.68 51.79 -17.70
N ALA A 259 39.41 51.17 -16.53
CA ALA A 259 38.70 49.89 -16.44
C ALA A 259 37.27 49.99 -16.98
N MET A 260 36.60 51.11 -16.74
CA MET A 260 35.25 51.38 -17.25
C MET A 260 35.23 51.50 -18.78
N GLU A 261 36.26 52.13 -19.41
CA GLU A 261 36.38 52.23 -20.87
C GLU A 261 36.61 50.85 -21.50
N LEU A 262 37.46 50.03 -20.90
CA LEU A 262 37.68 48.65 -21.35
C LEU A 262 36.41 47.81 -21.25
N ARG A 263 35.62 47.99 -20.21
CA ARG A 263 34.34 47.29 -20.05
C ARG A 263 33.32 47.76 -21.08
N ALA A 264 33.25 49.08 -21.37
CA ALA A 264 32.37 49.62 -22.40
C ALA A 264 32.76 49.09 -23.80
N MET A 265 34.08 48.99 -24.11
CA MET A 265 34.57 48.39 -25.35
C MET A 265 34.19 46.90 -25.45
N ASN A 266 34.31 46.14 -24.38
CA ASN A 266 33.95 44.72 -24.38
C ASN A 266 32.47 44.50 -24.58
N LEU A 267 31.60 45.28 -23.91
CA LEU A 267 30.16 45.25 -24.13
C LEU A 267 29.76 45.62 -25.56
N SER A 268 30.51 46.62 -26.15
CA SER A 268 30.31 47.00 -27.55
C SER A 268 30.65 45.88 -28.52
N TYR A 269 31.75 45.16 -28.24
CA TYR A 269 32.20 44.01 -29.01
C TYR A 269 31.20 42.82 -28.89
N GLU A 270 30.74 42.50 -27.67
CA GLU A 270 29.74 41.47 -27.45
C GLU A 270 28.41 41.78 -28.16
N SER A 271 27.94 43.03 -28.05
CA SER A 271 26.71 43.49 -28.74
C SER A 271 26.83 43.40 -30.26
N ALA A 272 28.00 43.75 -30.84
CA ALA A 272 28.26 43.62 -32.26
C ALA A 272 28.35 42.17 -32.73
N ARG A 273 28.88 41.29 -31.90
CA ARG A 273 28.98 39.85 -32.18
C ARG A 273 27.61 39.16 -32.21
N ASP A 274 26.71 39.52 -31.29
CA ASP A 274 25.39 38.93 -31.20
C ASP A 274 24.37 39.46 -32.23
N GLY A 275 24.78 40.44 -33.05
CA GLY A 275 24.00 40.92 -34.23
C GLY A 275 22.65 41.59 -33.91
N ARG A 276 22.38 41.96 -32.66
CA ARG A 276 21.08 42.46 -32.17
C ARG A 276 21.12 43.86 -31.53
N GLY A 277 22.22 44.55 -31.58
CA GLY A 277 22.35 45.82 -30.87
C GLY A 277 22.48 47.04 -31.78
N VAL A 278 21.65 48.06 -31.57
CA VAL A 278 21.95 49.44 -31.99
C VAL A 278 22.82 50.06 -30.90
N LEU A 279 24.10 50.28 -31.19
CA LEU A 279 25.04 50.87 -30.24
C LEU A 279 24.81 52.37 -30.21
N LEU A 280 24.18 52.88 -29.17
CA LEU A 280 24.16 54.30 -28.85
C LEU A 280 25.40 54.57 -27.96
N ALA A 281 26.54 54.81 -28.58
CA ALA A 281 27.75 55.25 -27.88
C ALA A 281 27.65 56.74 -27.50
N PRO A 282 27.93 57.13 -26.25
CA PRO A 282 28.09 58.53 -25.89
C PRO A 282 29.19 59.19 -26.73
N SER A 283 29.02 60.44 -27.13
CA SER A 283 29.97 61.18 -27.96
C SER A 283 31.38 61.21 -27.41
N SER A 284 31.57 61.12 -26.09
CA SER A 284 32.86 61.04 -25.43
C SER A 284 33.67 59.78 -25.78
N LEU A 285 33.03 58.65 -26.14
CA LEU A 285 33.69 57.44 -26.61
C LEU A 285 34.12 57.54 -28.07
N ALA A 286 33.39 58.31 -28.89
CA ALA A 286 33.75 58.55 -30.28
C ALA A 286 35.06 59.38 -30.40
N ASP A 287 35.27 60.33 -29.50
CA ASP A 287 36.51 61.15 -29.47
C ASP A 287 37.75 60.33 -29.12
N GLY A 288 37.64 59.35 -28.22
CA GLY A 288 38.73 58.42 -27.87
C GLY A 288 39.16 57.51 -29.03
N PHE A 289 38.25 57.07 -29.90
CA PHE A 289 38.57 56.30 -31.10
C PHE A 289 39.26 57.13 -32.19
N VAL A 290 38.95 58.41 -32.29
CA VAL A 290 39.59 59.33 -33.25
C VAL A 290 41.05 59.64 -32.85
N ASP A 291 41.32 59.74 -31.56
CA ASP A 291 42.66 59.97 -31.07
C ASP A 291 43.57 58.72 -31.13
N ALA A 292 43.01 57.53 -30.87
CA ALA A 292 43.74 56.27 -31.05
C ALA A 292 44.09 55.99 -32.52
N GLY A 293 43.24 56.38 -33.47
CA GLY A 293 43.49 56.28 -34.92
C GLY A 293 44.59 57.24 -35.38
N LYS A 294 44.74 58.40 -34.75
CA LYS A 294 45.84 59.34 -35.04
C LYS A 294 47.18 58.92 -34.45
N ALA A 295 47.19 58.17 -33.37
CA ALA A 295 48.44 57.68 -32.75
C ALA A 295 49.01 56.47 -33.50
N SER A 296 48.24 55.72 -34.27
CA SER A 296 48.67 54.55 -35.04
C SER A 296 49.17 54.87 -36.46
N GLY A 297 49.14 56.13 -36.86
CA GLY A 297 49.50 56.57 -38.18
C GLY A 297 50.88 57.33 -38.23
N LYS A 298 51.82 56.98 -37.37
CA LYS A 298 53.22 57.42 -37.46
C LYS A 298 54.21 56.26 -37.45
#